data_79e8808225573ef8ed82d5f7063c0c90
#
_entry.id   79e8808225573ef8ed82d5f7063c0c90
#
_cell.length_a   1.000
_cell.length_b   1.000
_cell.length_c   1.000
_cell.angle_alpha   90.00
_cell.angle_beta   90.00
_cell.angle_gamma   90.00
#
_symmetry.space_group_name_H-M   'P 1'
#
loop_
_entity.id
_entity.type
_entity.pdbx_description
1 polymer ?
#
loop_
_entity_poly.entity_id
_entity_poly.type
_entity_poly.pdbx_seq_one_letter_code
_entity_poly.pdbx_strand_id
1 'polypeptide(L)'
;SNSLIEETDPSIKLHDISPSDHALLMYTSGTTGVPKGVIHTHSSLLAGGWTTAVAHNLQSSDRALCVLPLYHINGLCVTVIAPLISGGSSVICPKFSNSNFWTDCEKFKITWFSVVPTIISHLLHGKNDPNKITKKRLRFGRSASAPLAIDTQSSFEKRFGVPIIETMGLTETAAQILSNPLPPGQ
;
A
#
# COMPACT_ATOMS: atom_id res chain seq x y z
N SER A 1 11.21 3.01 20.88
CA SER A 1 11.99 3.83 21.83
C SER A 1 12.37 5.14 21.12
N ASN A 2 12.07 6.28 21.75
CA ASN A 2 12.36 7.62 21.22
C ASN A 2 13.86 8.00 21.24
N SER A 3 14.73 7.13 21.73
CA SER A 3 16.15 7.41 21.93
C SER A 3 16.98 7.59 20.66
N LEU A 4 16.52 7.07 19.52
CA LEU A 4 17.25 7.21 18.25
C LEU A 4 17.00 8.56 17.55
N ILE A 5 15.99 9.32 17.97
CA ILE A 5 15.66 10.62 17.38
C ILE A 5 16.45 11.76 18.08
N GLU A 6 16.88 11.54 19.32
CA GLU A 6 17.58 12.54 20.12
C GLU A 6 19.10 12.64 19.84
N GLU A 7 19.67 11.64 19.12
CA GLU A 7 21.11 11.57 18.81
C GLU A 7 21.48 12.02 17.38
N THR A 8 20.57 12.62 16.63
CA THR A 8 20.91 13.12 15.29
C THR A 8 21.71 14.41 15.41
N ASP A 9 22.97 14.35 15.00
CA ASP A 9 23.83 15.52 14.87
C ASP A 9 23.28 16.46 13.79
N PRO A 10 22.81 17.69 14.14
CA PRO A 10 22.26 18.63 13.17
C PRO A 10 23.31 19.17 12.20
N SER A 11 24.60 18.86 12.40
CA SER A 11 25.69 19.25 11.50
C SER A 11 25.90 18.29 10.33
N ILE A 12 25.22 17.15 10.28
CA ILE A 12 25.32 16.21 9.16
C ILE A 12 24.76 16.86 7.90
N LYS A 13 25.65 17.24 6.98
CA LYS A 13 25.25 17.70 5.65
C LYS A 13 24.70 16.51 4.87
N LEU A 14 23.46 16.60 4.45
CA LEU A 14 22.91 15.67 3.47
C LEU A 14 23.64 15.88 2.15
N HIS A 15 23.94 14.77 1.46
CA HIS A 15 24.45 14.84 0.10
C HIS A 15 23.40 15.45 -0.83
N ASP A 16 23.84 16.22 -1.82
CA ASP A 16 22.98 16.66 -2.90
C ASP A 16 22.52 15.43 -3.69
N ILE A 17 21.20 15.25 -3.78
CA ILE A 17 20.58 14.11 -4.45
C ILE A 17 19.96 14.59 -5.76
N SER A 18 20.35 13.97 -6.87
CA SER A 18 19.72 14.18 -8.18
C SER A 18 18.45 13.31 -8.31
N PRO A 19 17.39 13.83 -8.95
CA PRO A 19 16.23 13.01 -9.31
C PRO A 19 16.57 11.74 -10.10
N SER A 20 17.68 11.73 -10.85
CA SER A 20 18.18 10.60 -11.64
C SER A 20 19.03 9.59 -10.86
N ASP A 21 19.40 9.90 -9.60
CA ASP A 21 20.20 8.99 -8.81
C ASP A 21 19.40 7.73 -8.45
N HIS A 22 20.12 6.61 -8.34
CA HIS A 22 19.54 5.34 -7.98
C HIS A 22 19.07 5.36 -6.52
N ALA A 23 17.78 5.17 -6.30
CA ALA A 23 17.15 5.24 -4.98
C ALA A 23 16.77 3.87 -4.43
N LEU A 24 16.50 2.89 -5.30
CA LEU A 24 16.02 1.58 -4.89
C LEU A 24 16.45 0.51 -5.88
N LEU A 25 16.89 -0.64 -5.35
CA LEU A 25 17.09 -1.88 -6.10
C LEU A 25 16.14 -2.94 -5.55
N MET A 26 15.25 -3.45 -6.40
CA MET A 26 14.37 -4.58 -6.08
C MET A 26 14.62 -5.74 -7.01
N TYR A 27 14.55 -6.96 -6.49
CA TYR A 27 14.69 -8.16 -7.30
C TYR A 27 13.35 -8.76 -7.66
N THR A 28 13.22 -9.20 -8.92
CA THR A 28 12.10 -10.03 -9.39
C THR A 28 12.59 -11.43 -9.67
N SER A 29 11.70 -12.43 -9.55
CA SER A 29 12.07 -13.83 -9.76
C SER A 29 12.57 -14.16 -11.17
N GLY A 30 12.31 -13.28 -12.15
CA GLY A 30 12.68 -13.48 -13.55
C GLY A 30 12.00 -14.71 -14.18
N THR A 31 11.56 -14.60 -15.43
CA THR A 31 10.97 -15.72 -16.18
C THR A 31 11.97 -16.83 -16.53
N THR A 32 13.26 -16.54 -16.44
CA THR A 32 14.39 -17.45 -16.74
C THR A 32 14.94 -18.16 -15.51
N GLY A 33 14.35 -17.96 -14.33
CA GLY A 33 14.84 -18.53 -13.06
C GLY A 33 16.00 -17.76 -12.42
N VAL A 34 16.63 -16.83 -13.13
CA VAL A 34 17.67 -15.95 -12.57
C VAL A 34 17.01 -14.65 -12.07
N PRO A 35 17.18 -14.27 -10.80
CA PRO A 35 16.64 -13.02 -10.29
C PRO A 35 17.18 -11.82 -11.08
N LYS A 36 16.28 -10.90 -11.46
CA LYS A 36 16.63 -9.66 -12.15
C LYS A 36 16.48 -8.48 -11.19
N GLY A 37 17.50 -7.64 -11.12
CA GLY A 37 17.46 -6.39 -10.37
C GLY A 37 16.74 -5.30 -11.16
N VAL A 38 15.73 -4.71 -10.55
CA VAL A 38 15.02 -3.52 -11.04
C VAL A 38 15.53 -2.31 -10.26
N ILE A 39 16.09 -1.35 -10.97
CA ILE A 39 16.61 -0.12 -10.37
C ILE A 39 15.60 1.00 -10.58
N HIS A 40 15.24 1.65 -9.48
CA HIS A 40 14.42 2.87 -9.49
C HIS A 40 15.25 4.08 -9.09
N THR A 41 15.06 5.17 -9.81
CA THR A 41 15.59 6.48 -9.44
C THR A 41 14.65 7.16 -8.41
N HIS A 42 15.12 8.23 -7.78
CA HIS A 42 14.27 9.06 -6.91
C HIS A 42 13.04 9.57 -7.68
N SER A 43 13.22 10.04 -8.92
CA SER A 43 12.11 10.52 -9.75
C SER A 43 11.10 9.43 -10.09
N SER A 44 11.55 8.21 -10.42
CA SER A 44 10.61 7.12 -10.76
C SER A 44 9.79 6.64 -9.57
N LEU A 45 10.39 6.59 -8.36
CA LEU A 45 9.65 6.26 -7.14
C LEU A 45 8.63 7.33 -6.77
N LEU A 46 9.01 8.61 -6.88
CA LEU A 46 8.09 9.72 -6.63
C LEU A 46 6.95 9.72 -7.65
N ALA A 47 7.23 9.46 -8.93
CA ALA A 47 6.20 9.35 -9.96
C ALA A 47 5.23 8.20 -9.67
N GLY A 48 5.73 7.02 -9.27
CA GLY A 48 4.90 5.88 -8.87
C GLY A 48 4.01 6.17 -7.66
N GLY A 49 4.57 6.82 -6.64
CA GLY A 49 3.80 7.29 -5.49
C GLY A 49 2.75 8.34 -5.85
N TRP A 50 3.12 9.30 -6.71
CA TRP A 50 2.21 10.34 -7.20
C TRP A 50 1.04 9.76 -8.00
N THR A 51 1.30 8.88 -8.97
CA THR A 51 0.24 8.23 -9.75
C THR A 51 -0.73 7.45 -8.87
N THR A 52 -0.21 6.79 -7.84
CA THR A 52 -1.05 6.09 -6.84
C THR A 52 -1.87 7.09 -6.03
N ALA A 53 -1.27 8.18 -5.56
CA ALA A 53 -1.96 9.20 -4.77
C ALA A 53 -3.09 9.85 -5.57
N VAL A 54 -2.85 10.19 -6.84
CA VAL A 54 -3.85 10.78 -7.74
C VAL A 54 -4.98 9.80 -8.05
N ALA A 55 -4.65 8.57 -8.46
CA ALA A 55 -5.66 7.56 -8.83
C ALA A 55 -6.58 7.19 -7.66
N HIS A 56 -6.08 7.24 -6.44
CA HIS A 56 -6.86 6.94 -5.23
C HIS A 56 -7.35 8.19 -4.50
N ASN A 57 -7.17 9.37 -5.08
CA ASN A 57 -7.55 10.65 -4.48
C ASN A 57 -7.14 10.70 -3.00
N LEU A 58 -5.85 10.41 -2.73
CA LEU A 58 -5.32 10.40 -1.37
C LEU A 58 -5.21 11.82 -0.84
N GLN A 59 -5.60 11.99 0.41
CA GLN A 59 -5.61 13.26 1.13
C GLN A 59 -4.65 13.21 2.33
N SER A 60 -4.27 14.36 2.85
CA SER A 60 -3.43 14.47 4.06
C SER A 60 -4.08 13.84 5.31
N SER A 61 -5.39 13.70 5.32
CA SER A 61 -6.14 13.00 6.37
C SER A 61 -6.11 11.48 6.23
N ASP A 62 -5.64 10.95 5.08
CA ASP A 62 -5.62 9.51 4.85
C ASP A 62 -4.51 8.80 5.60
N ARG A 63 -4.81 7.59 6.02
CA ARG A 63 -3.88 6.70 6.70
C ARG A 63 -3.95 5.31 6.11
N ALA A 64 -2.85 4.88 5.50
CA ALA A 64 -2.71 3.57 4.90
C ALA A 64 -2.39 2.50 5.96
N LEU A 65 -2.92 1.29 5.80
CA LEU A 65 -2.41 0.10 6.48
C LEU A 65 -1.53 -0.69 5.51
N CYS A 66 -0.25 -0.81 5.86
CA CYS A 66 0.72 -1.63 5.16
C CYS A 66 0.90 -2.96 5.88
N VAL A 67 0.36 -4.04 5.30
CA VAL A 67 0.54 -5.43 5.77
C VAL A 67 1.38 -6.24 4.79
N LEU A 68 1.81 -5.63 3.69
CA LEU A 68 2.64 -6.25 2.67
C LEU A 68 4.11 -5.99 2.96
N PRO A 69 5.01 -6.91 2.58
CA PRO A 69 6.43 -6.73 2.77
C PRO A 69 6.96 -5.50 1.98
N LEU A 70 7.83 -4.72 2.62
CA LEU A 70 8.41 -3.51 2.00
C LEU A 70 9.43 -3.83 0.90
N TYR A 71 9.91 -5.07 0.82
CA TYR A 71 10.73 -5.53 -0.30
C TYR A 71 9.93 -5.82 -1.58
N HIS A 72 8.61 -5.62 -1.56
CA HIS A 72 7.76 -5.58 -2.75
C HIS A 72 7.28 -4.15 -3.01
N ILE A 73 7.26 -3.78 -4.30
CA ILE A 73 6.89 -2.42 -4.71
C ILE A 73 5.49 -2.02 -4.26
N ASN A 74 4.55 -2.97 -4.19
CA ASN A 74 3.21 -2.75 -3.67
C ASN A 74 3.22 -2.35 -2.18
N GLY A 75 4.08 -2.96 -1.36
CA GLY A 75 4.26 -2.55 0.03
C GLY A 75 4.93 -1.17 0.14
N LEU A 76 6.06 -0.99 -0.52
CA LEU A 76 6.86 0.23 -0.36
C LEU A 76 6.23 1.44 -1.06
N CYS A 77 6.07 1.37 -2.39
CA CYS A 77 5.65 2.55 -3.15
C CYS A 77 4.20 2.92 -2.89
N VAL A 78 3.31 1.93 -2.91
CA VAL A 78 1.86 2.19 -2.80
C VAL A 78 1.45 2.55 -1.38
N THR A 79 1.93 1.81 -0.36
CA THR A 79 1.42 2.01 1.01
C THR A 79 2.32 2.83 1.91
N VAL A 80 3.50 3.26 1.44
CA VAL A 80 4.39 4.16 2.19
C VAL A 80 4.64 5.44 1.41
N ILE A 81 5.21 5.35 0.19
CA ILE A 81 5.60 6.55 -0.57
C ILE A 81 4.37 7.37 -0.98
N ALA A 82 3.32 6.74 -1.53
CA ALA A 82 2.13 7.46 -1.97
C ALA A 82 1.41 8.22 -0.84
N PRO A 83 1.17 7.64 0.35
CA PRO A 83 0.66 8.40 1.50
C PRO A 83 1.53 9.59 1.88
N LEU A 84 2.86 9.43 1.91
CA LEU A 84 3.77 10.53 2.25
C LEU A 84 3.69 11.66 1.23
N ILE A 85 3.62 11.36 -0.06
CA ILE A 85 3.46 12.35 -1.13
C ILE A 85 2.15 13.14 -0.98
N SER A 86 1.06 12.49 -0.56
CA SER A 86 -0.23 13.15 -0.32
C SER A 86 -0.31 13.92 1.00
N GLY A 87 0.76 13.93 1.80
CA GLY A 87 0.78 14.51 3.16
C GLY A 87 0.07 13.65 4.20
N GLY A 88 -0.33 12.44 3.83
CA GLY A 88 -0.98 11.48 4.71
C GLY A 88 0.01 10.68 5.57
N SER A 89 -0.41 9.51 6.03
CA SER A 89 0.42 8.67 6.90
C SER A 89 0.25 7.17 6.60
N SER A 90 1.21 6.38 7.08
CA SER A 90 1.17 4.91 6.96
C SER A 90 1.38 4.24 8.32
N VAL A 91 0.68 3.15 8.53
CA VAL A 91 0.92 2.21 9.62
C VAL A 91 1.50 0.95 9.03
N ILE A 92 2.75 0.64 9.37
CA ILE A 92 3.47 -0.50 8.84
C ILE A 92 3.41 -1.63 9.87
N CYS A 93 2.76 -2.73 9.51
CA CYS A 93 2.70 -3.94 10.32
C CYS A 93 3.88 -4.86 9.97
N PRO A 94 4.47 -5.57 10.93
CA PRO A 94 5.57 -6.50 10.65
C PRO A 94 5.19 -7.61 9.68
N LYS A 95 3.92 -8.03 9.70
CA LYS A 95 3.33 -9.03 8.79
C LYS A 95 1.81 -8.95 8.82
N PHE A 96 1.16 -9.52 7.80
CA PHE A 96 -0.28 -9.74 7.83
C PHE A 96 -0.69 -10.69 8.97
N SER A 97 -1.77 -10.34 9.66
CA SER A 97 -2.41 -11.18 10.68
C SER A 97 -3.92 -11.10 10.51
N ASN A 98 -4.54 -12.23 10.16
CA ASN A 98 -5.98 -12.30 9.96
C ASN A 98 -6.78 -11.93 11.23
N SER A 99 -6.27 -12.29 12.40
CA SER A 99 -6.91 -11.97 13.68
C SER A 99 -6.81 -10.50 14.07
N ASN A 100 -5.73 -9.82 13.65
CA ASN A 100 -5.45 -8.45 14.09
C ASN A 100 -5.85 -7.39 13.05
N PHE A 101 -6.07 -7.78 11.80
CA PHE A 101 -6.28 -6.83 10.70
C PHE A 101 -7.34 -5.75 11.00
N TRP A 102 -8.53 -6.17 11.41
CA TRP A 102 -9.61 -5.21 11.72
C TRP A 102 -9.39 -4.45 13.02
N THR A 103 -8.74 -5.07 14.00
CA THR A 103 -8.32 -4.41 15.25
C THR A 103 -7.27 -3.33 14.98
N ASP A 104 -6.32 -3.61 14.09
CA ASP A 104 -5.32 -2.62 13.66
C ASP A 104 -5.98 -1.47 12.88
N CYS A 105 -6.93 -1.78 11.98
CA CYS A 105 -7.72 -0.75 11.29
C CYS A 105 -8.45 0.17 12.27
N GLU A 106 -9.01 -0.38 13.34
CA GLU A 106 -9.69 0.39 14.37
C GLU A 106 -8.73 1.21 15.22
N LYS A 107 -7.73 0.55 15.80
CA LYS A 107 -6.75 1.12 16.73
C LYS A 107 -5.99 2.29 16.08
N PHE A 108 -5.55 2.13 14.86
CA PHE A 108 -4.74 3.12 14.15
C PHE A 108 -5.56 4.06 13.28
N LYS A 109 -6.89 3.98 13.32
CA LYS A 109 -7.80 4.85 12.55
C LYS A 109 -7.50 4.82 11.05
N ILE A 110 -7.31 3.64 10.47
CA ILE A 110 -6.99 3.43 9.06
C ILE A 110 -8.14 3.91 8.17
N THR A 111 -7.81 4.55 7.05
CA THR A 111 -8.78 5.00 6.05
C THR A 111 -8.76 4.15 4.76
N TRP A 112 -7.67 3.46 4.48
CA TRP A 112 -7.55 2.53 3.36
C TRP A 112 -6.41 1.53 3.56
N PHE A 113 -6.39 0.47 2.76
CA PHE A 113 -5.35 -0.55 2.81
C PHE A 113 -5.06 -1.12 1.42
N SER A 114 -3.85 -1.68 1.24
CA SER A 114 -3.49 -2.45 0.05
C SER A 114 -3.14 -3.88 0.42
N VAL A 115 -3.73 -4.82 -0.30
CA VAL A 115 -3.61 -6.26 -0.07
C VAL A 115 -3.48 -7.02 -1.39
N VAL A 116 -3.33 -8.33 -1.31
CA VAL A 116 -3.37 -9.25 -2.43
C VAL A 116 -4.61 -10.15 -2.32
N PRO A 117 -5.08 -10.80 -3.42
CA PRO A 117 -6.29 -11.62 -3.39
C PRO A 117 -6.32 -12.70 -2.31
N THR A 118 -5.17 -13.30 -2.01
CA THR A 118 -5.08 -14.30 -0.93
C THR A 118 -5.39 -13.71 0.44
N ILE A 119 -5.01 -12.46 0.72
CA ILE A 119 -5.36 -11.78 1.98
C ILE A 119 -6.86 -11.50 2.03
N ILE A 120 -7.47 -11.09 0.92
CA ILE A 120 -8.94 -10.91 0.83
C ILE A 120 -9.65 -12.22 1.16
N SER A 121 -9.20 -13.33 0.57
CA SER A 121 -9.75 -14.66 0.88
C SER A 121 -9.58 -15.03 2.35
N HIS A 122 -8.40 -14.79 2.95
CA HIS A 122 -8.18 -15.03 4.38
C HIS A 122 -9.11 -14.21 5.28
N LEU A 123 -9.33 -12.95 4.94
CA LEU A 123 -10.27 -12.09 5.68
C LEU A 123 -11.71 -12.60 5.55
N LEU A 124 -12.13 -13.03 4.35
CA LEU A 124 -13.45 -13.62 4.12
C LEU A 124 -13.68 -14.90 4.93
N HIS A 125 -12.66 -15.73 5.11
CA HIS A 125 -12.78 -16.94 5.92
C HIS A 125 -12.48 -16.69 7.42
N GLY A 126 -12.10 -15.47 7.76
CA GLY A 126 -11.86 -15.07 9.15
C GLY A 126 -13.16 -14.91 9.94
N LYS A 127 -13.02 -14.89 11.28
CA LYS A 127 -14.16 -14.75 12.19
C LYS A 127 -14.43 -13.29 12.61
N ASN A 128 -13.51 -12.38 12.32
CA ASN A 128 -13.55 -10.99 12.78
C ASN A 128 -14.07 -10.07 11.68
N ASP A 129 -14.92 -9.13 12.08
CA ASP A 129 -15.43 -8.06 11.21
C ASP A 129 -15.04 -6.69 11.78
N PRO A 130 -14.87 -5.68 10.93
CA PRO A 130 -14.70 -4.31 11.41
C PRO A 130 -15.97 -3.81 12.08
N ASN A 131 -15.84 -3.02 13.14
CA ASN A 131 -16.97 -2.37 13.76
C ASN A 131 -17.58 -1.29 12.84
N LYS A 132 -18.78 -0.78 13.19
CA LYS A 132 -19.52 0.19 12.37
C LYS A 132 -18.74 1.49 12.12
N ILE A 133 -17.94 1.95 13.10
CA ILE A 133 -17.15 3.18 12.99
C ILE A 133 -16.00 2.96 12.01
N THR A 134 -15.31 1.83 12.11
CA THR A 134 -14.21 1.45 11.20
C THR A 134 -14.73 1.27 9.79
N LYS A 135 -15.88 0.60 9.58
CA LYS A 135 -16.51 0.46 8.25
C LYS A 135 -16.76 1.83 7.60
N LYS A 136 -17.30 2.79 8.34
CA LYS A 136 -17.58 4.14 7.83
C LYS A 136 -16.31 4.95 7.51
N ARG A 137 -15.23 4.69 8.23
CA ARG A 137 -13.94 5.39 8.03
C ARG A 137 -13.15 4.84 6.87
N LEU A 138 -13.24 3.53 6.63
CA LEU A 138 -12.55 2.89 5.50
C LEU A 138 -13.17 3.35 4.18
N ARG A 139 -12.38 4.08 3.40
CA ARG A 139 -12.78 4.59 2.10
C ARG A 139 -12.80 3.48 1.05
N PHE A 140 -11.76 2.65 1.05
CA PHE A 140 -11.59 1.51 0.14
C PHE A 140 -10.52 0.54 0.64
N GLY A 141 -10.54 -0.68 0.13
CA GLY A 141 -9.42 -1.59 0.06
C GLY A 141 -8.89 -1.67 -1.37
N ARG A 142 -7.61 -1.87 -1.54
CA ARG A 142 -6.96 -2.05 -2.85
C ARG A 142 -6.46 -3.48 -2.97
N SER A 143 -6.77 -4.14 -4.09
CA SER A 143 -6.25 -5.45 -4.46
C SER A 143 -5.29 -5.32 -5.64
N ALA A 144 -4.13 -5.95 -5.57
CA ALA A 144 -3.15 -5.95 -6.64
C ALA A 144 -2.29 -7.21 -6.65
N SER A 145 -1.35 -7.28 -7.58
CA SER A 145 -0.33 -8.33 -7.77
C SER A 145 -0.84 -9.66 -8.32
N ALA A 146 -2.15 -9.87 -8.37
CA ALA A 146 -2.80 -10.98 -9.04
C ALA A 146 -4.26 -10.61 -9.33
N PRO A 147 -4.93 -11.25 -10.32
CA PRO A 147 -6.34 -11.02 -10.59
C PRO A 147 -7.22 -11.37 -9.39
N LEU A 148 -8.22 -10.54 -9.12
CA LEU A 148 -9.23 -10.76 -8.09
C LEU A 148 -10.50 -11.35 -8.73
N ALA A 149 -10.92 -12.52 -8.27
CA ALA A 149 -12.18 -13.11 -8.74
C ALA A 149 -13.36 -12.22 -8.34
N ILE A 150 -14.27 -11.97 -9.27
CA ILE A 150 -15.47 -11.13 -9.11
C ILE A 150 -16.30 -11.56 -7.90
N ASP A 151 -16.50 -12.86 -7.73
CA ASP A 151 -17.27 -13.42 -6.60
C ASP A 151 -16.59 -13.17 -5.25
N THR A 152 -15.24 -13.19 -5.24
CA THR A 152 -14.46 -12.88 -4.04
C THR A 152 -14.57 -11.40 -3.68
N GLN A 153 -14.48 -10.51 -4.66
CA GLN A 153 -14.69 -9.08 -4.48
C GLN A 153 -16.09 -8.80 -3.96
N SER A 154 -17.13 -9.29 -4.64
CA SER A 154 -18.53 -9.08 -4.27
C SER A 154 -18.84 -9.60 -2.87
N SER A 155 -18.30 -10.76 -2.51
CA SER A 155 -18.46 -11.33 -1.18
C SER A 155 -17.79 -10.49 -0.09
N PHE A 156 -16.60 -9.95 -0.38
CA PHE A 156 -15.87 -9.07 0.52
C PHE A 156 -16.65 -7.77 0.77
N GLU A 157 -17.06 -7.11 -0.30
CA GLU A 157 -17.81 -5.85 -0.22
C GLU A 157 -19.15 -6.03 0.49
N LYS A 158 -19.86 -7.12 0.21
CA LYS A 158 -21.13 -7.46 0.88
C LYS A 158 -20.94 -7.71 2.38
N ARG A 159 -19.88 -8.46 2.77
CA ARG A 159 -19.64 -8.79 4.19
C ARG A 159 -19.14 -7.58 4.97
N PHE A 160 -18.17 -6.88 4.46
CA PHE A 160 -17.45 -5.87 5.23
C PHE A 160 -17.95 -4.44 4.96
N GLY A 161 -18.67 -4.20 3.87
CA GLY A 161 -19.16 -2.87 3.48
C GLY A 161 -18.01 -1.91 3.09
N VAL A 162 -16.87 -2.47 2.64
CA VAL A 162 -15.69 -1.72 2.20
C VAL A 162 -15.46 -2.04 0.72
N PRO A 163 -15.51 -1.05 -0.18
CA PRO A 163 -15.29 -1.28 -1.60
C PRO A 163 -13.85 -1.70 -1.87
N ILE A 164 -13.65 -2.57 -2.86
CA ILE A 164 -12.34 -3.01 -3.32
C ILE A 164 -12.05 -2.43 -4.70
N ILE A 165 -10.91 -1.79 -4.83
CA ILE A 165 -10.37 -1.32 -6.11
C ILE A 165 -9.31 -2.31 -6.57
N GLU A 166 -9.49 -2.87 -7.75
CA GLU A 166 -8.46 -3.68 -8.38
C GLU A 166 -7.50 -2.80 -9.17
N THR A 167 -6.20 -3.10 -9.05
CA THR A 167 -5.15 -2.38 -9.77
C THR A 167 -4.13 -3.34 -10.32
N MET A 168 -3.51 -2.98 -11.43
CA MET A 168 -2.41 -3.68 -12.05
C MET A 168 -1.15 -2.82 -12.01
N GLY A 169 -0.02 -3.42 -11.67
CA GLY A 169 1.29 -2.80 -11.69
C GLY A 169 2.40 -3.85 -11.66
N LEU A 170 3.60 -3.42 -11.95
CA LEU A 170 4.81 -4.24 -11.98
C LEU A 170 5.88 -3.61 -11.09
N THR A 171 6.89 -4.39 -10.71
CA THR A 171 8.07 -3.84 -10.03
C THR A 171 8.72 -2.77 -10.90
N GLU A 172 8.82 -3.02 -12.19
CA GLU A 172 9.46 -2.16 -13.19
C GLU A 172 8.75 -0.81 -13.41
N THR A 173 7.49 -0.71 -13.02
CA THR A 173 6.68 0.51 -13.18
C THR A 173 6.58 1.35 -11.91
N ALA A 174 7.34 1.01 -10.89
CA ALA A 174 7.36 1.62 -9.55
C ALA A 174 6.05 1.50 -8.76
N ALA A 175 4.90 1.39 -9.42
CA ALA A 175 3.59 1.22 -8.80
C ALA A 175 2.59 0.67 -9.83
N GLN A 176 1.36 1.21 -9.78
CA GLN A 176 0.28 0.81 -10.67
C GLN A 176 0.38 1.47 -12.05
N ILE A 177 -0.04 0.71 -13.07
CA ILE A 177 -0.23 1.18 -14.45
C ILE A 177 -1.71 1.42 -14.71
N LEU A 178 -2.57 0.52 -14.19
CA LEU A 178 -4.01 0.55 -14.34
C LEU A 178 -4.68 0.51 -12.97
N SER A 179 -5.80 1.19 -12.85
CA SER A 179 -6.62 1.20 -11.64
C SER A 179 -8.08 1.32 -12.02
N ASN A 180 -8.93 0.51 -11.40
CA ASN A 180 -10.35 0.78 -11.41
C ASN A 180 -10.62 2.11 -10.68
N PRO A 181 -11.69 2.84 -11.06
CA PRO A 181 -12.04 4.10 -10.41
C PRO A 181 -12.46 3.89 -8.95
N LEU A 182 -12.35 4.97 -8.17
CA LEU A 182 -12.91 5.00 -6.82
C LEU A 182 -14.44 5.04 -6.87
N PRO A 183 -15.15 4.34 -5.96
CA PRO A 183 -16.60 4.54 -5.81
C PRO A 183 -16.92 6.02 -5.47
N PRO A 184 -18.04 6.59 -5.98
CA PRO A 184 -19.10 5.95 -6.77
C PRO A 184 -18.81 5.91 -8.27
N GLY A 185 -17.62 6.25 -8.73
CA GLY A 185 -17.26 6.21 -10.14
C GLY A 185 -17.26 4.78 -10.67
N GLN A 186 -18.22 4.42 -11.48
CA GLN A 186 -18.25 3.19 -12.27
C GLN A 186 -18.00 3.51 -13.73
#